data_e7aea6d4cbde9f5e8d02c586c48dc875
#
_entry.id   e7aea6d4cbde9f5e8d02c586c48dc875
#
_cell.length_a   1.000
_cell.length_b   1.000
_cell.length_c   1.000
_cell.angle_alpha   90.00
_cell.angle_beta   90.00
_cell.angle_gamma   90.00
#
_symmetry.space_group_name_H-M   'P 1'
#
loop_
_entity.id
_entity.type
_entity.pdbx_description
1 polymer ?
#
loop_
_entity_poly.entity_id
_entity_poly.type
_entity_poly.pdbx_seq_one_letter_code
_entity_poly.pdbx_strand_id
1 'polypeptide(L)'
;PSVRRLYVQGKKVNGAGINCSFAVEQDINGRATDYALAWAVAIGAPYVFKTTLTSEYRSDIFGERGILLGAVHGMVEALYRKMFMEDGIGEEEAFTATVENVTGPISRTISHDGILAVYNKFDGEDKKVFERMYSLSYKPAFDILLEIYDEVASCNEIRSVIMAGDRHSRFPMDKIDGTRMWQVGEKVRAKRSGEPKLNPMTAGMYCATMMAQIDLLIEKGHCLSEVANESVIEAVDSLNPYMHHKGVAFMVDNCSTTARLGSRKWAPRFDYNLSQQALVDFTEGETADDKLINDFKAHKIHGALATCATMRPAVDISFKG
;
A
#
# COMPACT_ATOMS: atom_id res chain seq x y z
N PRO A 1 -3.70 -11.76 4.64
CA PRO A 1 -3.68 -11.73 6.12
C PRO A 1 -5.09 -11.66 6.74
N SER A 2 -6.00 -10.87 6.18
CA SER A 2 -7.37 -10.70 6.70
C SER A 2 -8.19 -11.98 6.66
N VAL A 3 -8.19 -12.68 5.52
CA VAL A 3 -8.91 -13.95 5.35
C VAL A 3 -8.36 -15.02 6.27
N ARG A 4 -7.03 -15.18 6.33
CA ARG A 4 -6.39 -16.13 7.25
C ARG A 4 -6.80 -15.88 8.70
N ARG A 5 -6.87 -14.63 9.11
CA ARG A 5 -7.28 -14.27 10.46
C ARG A 5 -8.71 -14.69 10.77
N LEU A 6 -9.65 -14.47 9.85
CA LEU A 6 -11.04 -14.88 10.01
C LEU A 6 -11.17 -16.40 10.17
N TYR A 7 -10.43 -17.17 9.37
CA TYR A 7 -10.39 -18.63 9.51
C TYR A 7 -9.80 -19.08 10.85
N VAL A 8 -8.67 -18.49 11.26
CA VAL A 8 -8.04 -18.79 12.56
C VAL A 8 -8.97 -18.45 13.73
N GLN A 9 -9.80 -17.42 13.61
CA GLN A 9 -10.78 -17.05 14.62
C GLN A 9 -12.09 -17.86 14.54
N GLY A 10 -12.21 -18.78 13.60
CA GLY A 10 -13.43 -19.60 13.40
C GLY A 10 -14.65 -18.80 12.94
N LYS A 11 -14.45 -17.59 12.42
CA LYS A 11 -15.55 -16.77 11.91
C LYS A 11 -15.95 -17.20 10.51
N LYS A 12 -17.25 -17.22 10.23
CA LYS A 12 -17.76 -17.46 8.90
C LYS A 12 -17.37 -16.31 7.97
N VAL A 13 -16.82 -16.66 6.81
CA VAL A 13 -16.47 -15.71 5.73
C VAL A 13 -17.46 -15.75 4.57
N ASN A 14 -18.66 -16.21 4.80
CA ASN A 14 -19.68 -16.44 3.79
C ASN A 14 -19.96 -15.15 2.99
N GLY A 15 -19.60 -15.13 1.70
CA GLY A 15 -19.68 -13.94 0.86
C GLY A 15 -18.71 -12.80 1.21
N ALA A 16 -17.70 -13.08 2.03
CA ALA A 16 -16.75 -12.11 2.55
C ALA A 16 -15.30 -12.43 2.16
N GLY A 17 -15.10 -13.15 1.06
CA GLY A 17 -13.78 -13.39 0.49
C GLY A 17 -13.17 -12.09 -0.07
N ILE A 18 -11.87 -12.10 -0.30
CA ILE A 18 -11.19 -11.05 -1.08
C ILE A 18 -11.27 -11.38 -2.57
N ASN A 19 -11.06 -10.37 -3.41
CA ASN A 19 -10.87 -10.59 -4.84
C ASN A 19 -9.71 -11.55 -5.07
N CYS A 20 -9.81 -12.37 -6.09
CA CYS A 20 -8.68 -13.21 -6.48
C CYS A 20 -8.43 -13.18 -7.98
N SER A 21 -7.17 -13.27 -8.36
CA SER A 21 -6.74 -13.60 -9.70
C SER A 21 -6.60 -15.11 -9.83
N PHE A 22 -6.66 -15.63 -11.05
CA PHE A 22 -6.26 -16.98 -11.36
C PHE A 22 -5.44 -17.02 -12.64
N ALA A 23 -4.50 -17.95 -12.69
CA ALA A 23 -3.70 -18.22 -13.86
C ALA A 23 -3.64 -19.73 -14.12
N VAL A 24 -3.56 -20.13 -15.37
CA VAL A 24 -3.38 -21.51 -15.79
C VAL A 24 -2.01 -21.61 -16.46
N GLU A 25 -1.09 -22.31 -15.81
CA GLU A 25 0.25 -22.56 -16.34
C GLU A 25 0.26 -23.82 -17.22
N GLN A 26 -0.44 -24.88 -16.79
CA GLN A 26 -0.51 -26.13 -17.51
C GLN A 26 -1.93 -26.70 -17.49
N ASP A 27 -2.47 -27.05 -18.64
CA ASP A 27 -3.80 -27.63 -18.77
C ASP A 27 -3.72 -28.98 -19.49
N ILE A 28 -3.60 -30.07 -18.72
CA ILE A 28 -3.41 -31.45 -19.25
C ILE A 28 -4.70 -32.01 -19.85
N ASN A 29 -5.87 -31.61 -19.35
CA ASN A 29 -7.15 -32.20 -19.69
C ASN A 29 -8.20 -31.18 -20.19
N GLY A 30 -7.80 -29.94 -20.46
CA GLY A 30 -8.69 -28.87 -20.94
C GLY A 30 -9.63 -28.32 -19.87
N ARG A 31 -9.41 -28.62 -18.57
CA ARG A 31 -10.31 -28.24 -17.46
C ARG A 31 -9.66 -27.40 -16.37
N ALA A 32 -8.42 -26.99 -16.55
CA ALA A 32 -7.71 -26.25 -15.50
C ALA A 32 -8.41 -24.92 -15.14
N THR A 33 -8.98 -24.23 -16.13
CA THR A 33 -9.78 -23.02 -15.89
C THR A 33 -11.01 -23.31 -15.04
N ASP A 34 -11.75 -24.40 -15.33
CA ASP A 34 -12.95 -24.79 -14.57
C ASP A 34 -12.60 -25.06 -13.10
N TYR A 35 -11.49 -25.77 -12.87
CA TYR A 35 -11.02 -26.05 -11.52
C TYR A 35 -10.60 -24.81 -10.77
N ALA A 36 -9.86 -23.89 -11.41
CA ALA A 36 -9.45 -22.62 -10.79
C ALA A 36 -10.67 -21.77 -10.41
N LEU A 37 -11.66 -21.66 -11.30
CA LEU A 37 -12.90 -20.93 -11.03
C LEU A 37 -13.73 -21.59 -9.91
N ALA A 38 -13.82 -22.93 -9.92
CA ALA A 38 -14.51 -23.66 -8.85
C ALA A 38 -13.86 -23.40 -7.48
N TRP A 39 -12.54 -23.37 -7.41
CA TRP A 39 -11.81 -23.00 -6.20
C TRP A 39 -12.11 -21.56 -5.77
N ALA A 40 -12.07 -20.60 -6.69
CA ALA A 40 -12.37 -19.20 -6.40
C ALA A 40 -13.79 -19.02 -5.82
N VAL A 41 -14.78 -19.72 -6.39
CA VAL A 41 -16.14 -19.74 -5.86
C VAL A 41 -16.20 -20.39 -4.48
N ALA A 42 -15.51 -21.51 -4.30
CA ALA A 42 -15.54 -22.26 -3.04
C ALA A 42 -14.94 -21.46 -1.87
N ILE A 43 -13.92 -20.62 -2.12
CA ILE A 43 -13.34 -19.74 -1.10
C ILE A 43 -14.14 -18.45 -0.89
N GLY A 44 -15.21 -18.23 -1.66
CA GLY A 44 -16.10 -17.08 -1.50
C GLY A 44 -15.56 -15.78 -2.11
N ALA A 45 -14.70 -15.86 -3.14
CA ALA A 45 -14.21 -14.66 -3.82
C ALA A 45 -15.38 -13.91 -4.48
N PRO A 46 -15.59 -12.61 -4.15
CA PRO A 46 -16.68 -11.83 -4.72
C PRO A 46 -16.42 -11.42 -6.17
N TYR A 47 -15.15 -11.38 -6.55
CA TYR A 47 -14.70 -11.05 -7.89
C TYR A 47 -13.47 -11.87 -8.24
N VAL A 48 -13.46 -12.40 -9.46
CA VAL A 48 -12.38 -13.26 -9.98
C VAL A 48 -11.99 -12.77 -11.37
N PHE A 49 -10.69 -12.63 -11.62
CA PHE A 49 -10.20 -12.26 -12.94
C PHE A 49 -9.03 -13.15 -13.37
N LYS A 50 -8.92 -13.33 -14.68
CA LYS A 50 -7.83 -14.12 -15.28
C LYS A 50 -6.60 -13.26 -15.48
N THR A 51 -5.44 -13.79 -15.12
CA THR A 51 -4.13 -13.24 -15.43
C THR A 51 -3.18 -14.34 -15.91
N THR A 52 -1.89 -14.08 -15.95
CA THR A 52 -0.82 -15.08 -16.15
C THR A 52 0.05 -15.12 -14.90
N LEU A 53 0.71 -16.26 -14.64
CA LEU A 53 1.64 -16.35 -13.50
C LEU A 53 2.74 -15.30 -13.59
N THR A 54 3.19 -14.99 -14.80
CA THR A 54 4.22 -13.96 -15.02
C THR A 54 3.72 -12.56 -14.67
N SER A 55 2.49 -12.21 -15.04
CA SER A 55 1.91 -10.91 -14.72
C SER A 55 1.68 -10.78 -13.21
N GLU A 56 1.09 -11.80 -12.62
CA GLU A 56 0.73 -11.84 -11.21
C GLU A 56 1.97 -11.71 -10.31
N TYR A 57 3.00 -12.59 -10.48
CA TYR A 57 4.16 -12.50 -9.60
C TYR A 57 4.93 -11.18 -9.74
N ARG A 58 4.89 -10.56 -10.93
CA ARG A 58 5.53 -9.26 -11.13
C ARG A 58 4.79 -8.15 -10.40
N SER A 59 3.47 -8.09 -10.52
CA SER A 59 2.68 -7.06 -9.85
C SER A 59 2.62 -7.27 -8.33
N ASP A 60 2.51 -8.50 -7.85
CA ASP A 60 2.48 -8.84 -6.42
C ASP A 60 3.81 -8.50 -5.72
N ILE A 61 4.92 -9.07 -6.22
CA ILE A 61 6.25 -8.80 -5.63
C ILE A 61 6.60 -7.31 -5.73
N PHE A 62 6.27 -6.66 -6.84
CA PHE A 62 6.44 -5.23 -7.02
C PHE A 62 5.59 -4.44 -6.00
N GLY A 63 4.31 -4.79 -5.84
CA GLY A 63 3.40 -4.16 -4.89
C GLY A 63 3.88 -4.24 -3.44
N GLU A 64 4.42 -5.39 -3.02
CA GLU A 64 5.00 -5.58 -1.68
C GLU A 64 6.17 -4.62 -1.39
N ARG A 65 6.95 -4.24 -2.42
CA ARG A 65 8.04 -3.25 -2.30
C ARG A 65 7.51 -1.83 -2.39
N GLY A 66 6.43 -1.63 -3.13
CA GLY A 66 5.72 -0.38 -3.32
C GLY A 66 4.67 -0.12 -2.22
N ILE A 67 3.48 0.24 -2.66
CA ILE A 67 2.42 0.78 -1.81
C ILE A 67 1.83 -0.23 -0.81
N LEU A 68 2.06 -1.53 -1.00
CA LEU A 68 1.55 -2.54 -0.07
C LEU A 68 2.33 -2.58 1.24
N LEU A 69 3.64 -2.34 1.23
CA LEU A 69 4.43 -2.33 2.46
C LEU A 69 5.70 -1.45 2.38
N GLY A 70 6.58 -1.64 1.38
CA GLY A 70 7.89 -0.99 1.35
C GLY A 70 7.81 0.53 1.28
N ALA A 71 7.02 1.06 0.34
CA ALA A 71 6.84 2.50 0.20
C ALA A 71 6.09 3.10 1.40
N VAL A 72 5.05 2.41 1.91
CA VAL A 72 4.34 2.87 3.12
C VAL A 72 5.29 3.00 4.29
N HIS A 73 6.13 1.99 4.53
CA HIS A 73 7.12 2.00 5.60
C HIS A 73 8.08 3.20 5.45
N GLY A 74 8.67 3.37 4.26
CA GLY A 74 9.64 4.45 4.02
C GLY A 74 9.01 5.85 4.12
N MET A 75 7.84 6.06 3.50
CA MET A 75 7.19 7.37 3.51
C MET A 75 6.72 7.82 4.90
N VAL A 76 6.19 6.90 5.71
CA VAL A 76 5.72 7.29 7.05
C VAL A 76 6.89 7.63 7.99
N GLU A 77 8.05 6.99 7.82
CA GLU A 77 9.27 7.35 8.55
C GLU A 77 9.80 8.71 8.11
N ALA A 78 9.82 9.00 6.80
CA ALA A 78 10.22 10.31 6.27
C ALA A 78 9.34 11.43 6.82
N LEU A 79 8.01 11.28 6.70
CA LEU A 79 7.03 12.26 7.18
C LEU A 79 7.07 12.43 8.71
N TYR A 80 7.21 11.33 9.45
CA TYR A 80 7.31 11.40 10.92
C TYR A 80 8.52 12.20 11.35
N ARG A 81 9.69 11.96 10.75
CA ARG A 81 10.91 12.74 11.07
C ARG A 81 10.74 14.20 10.69
N LYS A 82 10.18 14.48 9.51
CA LYS A 82 9.87 15.87 9.10
C LYS A 82 9.03 16.58 10.15
N MET A 83 7.89 16.02 10.53
CA MET A 83 6.96 16.64 11.45
C MET A 83 7.53 16.74 12.88
N PHE A 84 8.16 15.67 13.38
CA PHE A 84 8.67 15.65 14.75
C PHE A 84 9.99 16.43 14.91
N MET A 85 10.98 16.21 14.03
CA MET A 85 12.33 16.73 14.22
C MET A 85 12.53 18.12 13.62
N GLU A 86 11.84 18.43 12.51
CA GLU A 86 12.01 19.69 11.79
C GLU A 86 10.89 20.69 12.09
N ASP A 87 9.63 20.24 12.09
CA ASP A 87 8.48 21.11 12.34
C ASP A 87 8.15 21.27 13.83
N GLY A 88 8.81 20.50 14.72
CA GLY A 88 8.65 20.59 16.17
C GLY A 88 7.33 20.06 16.72
N ILE A 89 6.61 19.23 15.95
CA ILE A 89 5.36 18.59 16.37
C ILE A 89 5.67 17.47 17.37
N GLY A 90 4.81 17.27 18.39
CA GLY A 90 5.01 16.22 19.38
C GLY A 90 5.04 14.81 18.77
N GLU A 91 5.84 13.87 19.31
CA GLU A 91 6.02 12.52 18.77
C GLU A 91 4.68 11.78 18.53
N GLU A 92 3.76 11.80 19.48
CA GLU A 92 2.45 11.12 19.34
C GLU A 92 1.57 11.80 18.29
N GLU A 93 1.63 13.11 18.18
CA GLU A 93 0.89 13.87 17.16
C GLU A 93 1.47 13.62 15.76
N ALA A 94 2.79 13.65 15.62
CA ALA A 94 3.47 13.33 14.37
C ALA A 94 3.17 11.89 13.92
N PHE A 95 3.16 10.93 14.83
CA PHE A 95 2.78 9.55 14.53
C PHE A 95 1.31 9.44 14.09
N THR A 96 0.42 10.19 14.74
CA THR A 96 -1.01 10.24 14.40
C THR A 96 -1.22 10.87 13.03
N ALA A 97 -0.52 11.97 12.73
CA ALA A 97 -0.62 12.66 11.45
C ALA A 97 -0.05 11.84 10.27
N THR A 98 0.80 10.87 10.52
CA THR A 98 1.49 10.05 9.51
C THR A 98 0.98 8.61 9.48
N VAL A 99 1.48 7.74 10.34
CA VAL A 99 1.19 6.30 10.32
C VAL A 99 -0.30 6.00 10.54
N GLU A 100 -0.89 6.61 11.58
CA GLU A 100 -2.32 6.43 11.86
C GLU A 100 -3.19 7.00 10.74
N ASN A 101 -2.75 8.09 10.11
CA ASN A 101 -3.47 8.71 9.00
C ASN A 101 -3.48 7.81 7.76
N VAL A 102 -2.32 7.25 7.37
CA VAL A 102 -2.23 6.32 6.23
C VAL A 102 -3.05 5.07 6.48
N THR A 103 -2.83 4.40 7.62
CA THR A 103 -3.44 3.10 7.90
C THR A 103 -4.92 3.20 8.33
N GLY A 104 -5.35 4.35 8.78
CA GLY A 104 -6.72 4.66 9.23
C GLY A 104 -7.53 5.45 8.20
N PRO A 105 -7.73 6.76 8.40
CA PRO A 105 -8.71 7.56 7.65
C PRO A 105 -8.45 7.65 6.15
N ILE A 106 -7.19 7.74 5.71
CA ILE A 106 -6.86 7.75 4.28
C ILE A 106 -7.28 6.43 3.64
N SER A 107 -6.84 5.30 4.22
CA SER A 107 -7.18 3.97 3.70
C SER A 107 -8.68 3.69 3.72
N ARG A 108 -9.39 4.07 4.79
CA ARG A 108 -10.85 3.91 4.84
C ARG A 108 -11.56 4.75 3.78
N THR A 109 -11.11 5.98 3.57
CA THR A 109 -11.68 6.84 2.51
C THR A 109 -11.47 6.21 1.13
N ILE A 110 -10.26 5.75 0.83
CA ILE A 110 -9.98 5.10 -0.45
C ILE A 110 -10.79 3.82 -0.61
N SER A 111 -10.86 3.01 0.44
CA SER A 111 -11.59 1.76 0.48
C SER A 111 -13.08 1.93 0.16
N HIS A 112 -13.73 2.94 0.71
CA HIS A 112 -15.18 3.15 0.56
C HIS A 112 -15.54 4.05 -0.62
N ASP A 113 -14.80 5.13 -0.81
CA ASP A 113 -15.17 6.24 -1.69
C ASP A 113 -14.20 6.44 -2.87
N GLY A 114 -13.08 5.70 -2.89
CA GLY A 114 -12.03 5.78 -3.91
C GLY A 114 -10.96 6.84 -3.65
N ILE A 115 -9.86 6.78 -4.43
CA ILE A 115 -8.68 7.63 -4.21
C ILE A 115 -9.04 9.13 -4.35
N LEU A 116 -9.85 9.47 -5.34
CA LEU A 116 -10.25 10.86 -5.60
C LEU A 116 -11.05 11.47 -4.43
N ALA A 117 -11.75 10.64 -3.65
CA ALA A 117 -12.50 11.11 -2.50
C ALA A 117 -11.60 11.68 -1.39
N VAL A 118 -10.37 11.19 -1.27
CA VAL A 118 -9.38 11.75 -0.32
C VAL A 118 -9.10 13.21 -0.65
N TYR A 119 -8.82 13.49 -1.93
CA TYR A 119 -8.62 14.86 -2.42
C TYR A 119 -9.85 15.75 -2.21
N ASN A 120 -11.04 15.22 -2.46
CA ASN A 120 -12.29 15.98 -2.35
C ASN A 120 -12.69 16.31 -0.89
N LYS A 121 -12.07 15.65 0.10
CA LYS A 121 -12.27 15.99 1.52
C LYS A 121 -11.49 17.21 1.98
N PHE A 122 -10.60 17.74 1.16
CA PHE A 122 -9.84 18.94 1.46
C PHE A 122 -10.42 20.17 0.75
N ASP A 123 -10.33 21.30 1.39
CA ASP A 123 -10.65 22.63 0.86
C ASP A 123 -9.58 23.66 1.24
N GLY A 124 -9.70 24.85 0.69
CA GLY A 124 -8.85 25.99 1.04
C GLY A 124 -7.34 25.66 1.04
N GLU A 125 -6.68 25.94 2.16
CA GLU A 125 -5.24 25.74 2.30
C GLU A 125 -4.86 24.24 2.40
N ASP A 126 -5.68 23.43 3.08
CA ASP A 126 -5.44 21.99 3.17
C ASP A 126 -5.39 21.35 1.78
N LYS A 127 -6.22 21.82 0.85
CA LYS A 127 -6.23 21.35 -0.53
C LYS A 127 -4.95 21.72 -1.28
N LYS A 128 -4.46 22.92 -1.12
CA LYS A 128 -3.19 23.35 -1.71
C LYS A 128 -2.00 22.55 -1.16
N VAL A 129 -2.00 22.28 0.14
CA VAL A 129 -0.98 21.41 0.76
C VAL A 129 -1.01 20.01 0.15
N PHE A 130 -2.20 19.42 -0.03
CA PHE A 130 -2.33 18.13 -0.73
C PHE A 130 -1.79 18.19 -2.15
N GLU A 131 -2.20 19.18 -2.95
CA GLU A 131 -1.81 19.32 -4.37
C GLU A 131 -0.29 19.48 -4.52
N ARG A 132 0.32 20.30 -3.66
CA ARG A 132 1.78 20.47 -3.64
C ARG A 132 2.50 19.17 -3.28
N MET A 133 2.12 18.54 -2.15
CA MET A 133 2.78 17.32 -1.73
C MET A 133 2.57 16.16 -2.70
N TYR A 134 1.39 16.05 -3.31
CA TYR A 134 1.13 15.09 -4.38
C TYR A 134 2.09 15.31 -5.55
N SER A 135 2.18 16.54 -6.06
CA SER A 135 3.02 16.88 -7.21
C SER A 135 4.50 16.61 -6.95
N LEU A 136 4.99 17.01 -5.78
CA LEU A 136 6.40 16.87 -5.42
C LEU A 136 6.80 15.42 -5.10
N SER A 137 5.86 14.59 -4.63
CA SER A 137 6.14 13.19 -4.28
C SER A 137 6.04 12.23 -5.45
N TYR A 138 5.27 12.56 -6.50
CA TYR A 138 4.98 11.63 -7.60
C TYR A 138 6.26 11.15 -8.31
N LYS A 139 7.09 12.08 -8.78
CA LYS A 139 8.32 11.73 -9.52
C LYS A 139 9.35 11.00 -8.66
N PRO A 140 9.69 11.44 -7.44
CA PRO A 140 10.59 10.69 -6.57
C PRO A 140 10.12 9.28 -6.23
N ALA A 141 8.80 9.08 -6.07
CA ALA A 141 8.23 7.76 -5.84
C ALA A 141 8.28 6.90 -7.13
N PHE A 142 7.93 7.47 -8.29
CA PHE A 142 7.95 6.79 -9.58
C PHE A 142 9.35 6.26 -9.94
N ASP A 143 10.39 7.04 -9.67
CA ASP A 143 11.77 6.67 -9.93
C ASP A 143 12.18 5.38 -9.21
N ILE A 144 11.84 5.27 -7.92
CA ILE A 144 12.12 4.05 -7.14
C ILE A 144 11.23 2.89 -7.61
N LEU A 145 9.97 3.14 -7.87
CA LEU A 145 9.05 2.12 -8.37
C LEU A 145 9.51 1.54 -9.70
N LEU A 146 10.05 2.38 -10.60
CA LEU A 146 10.61 1.91 -11.87
C LEU A 146 11.79 0.97 -11.64
N GLU A 147 12.72 1.34 -10.76
CA GLU A 147 13.87 0.48 -10.38
C GLU A 147 13.36 -0.85 -9.78
N ILE A 148 12.39 -0.81 -8.87
CA ILE A 148 11.81 -2.02 -8.28
C ILE A 148 11.23 -2.93 -9.36
N TYR A 149 10.45 -2.36 -10.30
CA TYR A 149 9.83 -3.16 -11.36
C TYR A 149 10.88 -3.84 -12.24
N ASP A 150 11.95 -3.14 -12.61
CA ASP A 150 13.04 -3.71 -13.40
C ASP A 150 13.81 -4.81 -12.65
N GLU A 151 14.04 -4.64 -11.35
CA GLU A 151 14.63 -5.66 -10.47
C GLU A 151 13.74 -6.91 -10.36
N VAL A 152 12.41 -6.73 -10.27
CA VAL A 152 11.45 -7.84 -10.23
C VAL A 152 11.38 -8.52 -11.60
N ALA A 153 11.23 -7.76 -12.68
CA ALA A 153 11.08 -8.29 -14.04
C ALA A 153 12.32 -9.06 -14.53
N SER A 154 13.52 -8.65 -14.08
CA SER A 154 14.79 -9.35 -14.36
C SER A 154 15.08 -10.52 -13.44
N CYS A 155 14.22 -10.81 -12.48
CA CYS A 155 14.42 -11.80 -11.41
C CYS A 155 15.55 -11.49 -10.43
N ASN A 156 16.17 -10.30 -10.48
CA ASN A 156 17.21 -9.90 -9.54
C ASN A 156 16.67 -9.77 -8.11
N GLU A 157 15.45 -9.24 -7.98
CA GLU A 157 14.79 -9.10 -6.68
C GLU A 157 14.61 -10.46 -5.98
N ILE A 158 14.15 -11.48 -6.69
CA ILE A 158 14.00 -12.83 -6.14
C ILE A 158 15.33 -13.47 -5.79
N ARG A 159 16.36 -13.28 -6.60
CA ARG A 159 17.72 -13.73 -6.26
C ARG A 159 18.23 -13.08 -4.98
N SER A 160 18.01 -11.77 -4.83
CA SER A 160 18.33 -11.02 -3.62
C SER A 160 17.62 -11.58 -2.38
N VAL A 161 16.35 -11.94 -2.49
CA VAL A 161 15.56 -12.56 -1.41
C VAL A 161 16.11 -13.93 -1.02
N ILE A 162 16.43 -14.80 -2.00
CA ILE A 162 17.00 -16.12 -1.75
C ILE A 162 18.35 -16.00 -1.01
N MET A 163 19.24 -15.14 -1.51
CA MET A 163 20.53 -14.89 -0.87
C MET A 163 20.39 -14.31 0.54
N ALA A 164 19.40 -13.44 0.76
CA ALA A 164 19.12 -12.90 2.07
C ALA A 164 18.55 -13.98 3.01
N GLY A 165 17.71 -14.87 2.52
CA GLY A 165 17.22 -16.03 3.28
C GLY A 165 18.35 -16.91 3.80
N ASP A 166 19.31 -17.25 2.94
CA ASP A 166 20.51 -18.03 3.32
C ASP A 166 21.36 -17.28 4.36
N ARG A 167 21.57 -15.99 4.17
CA ARG A 167 22.29 -15.16 5.15
C ARG A 167 21.60 -15.14 6.50
N HIS A 168 20.28 -14.95 6.52
CA HIS A 168 19.50 -14.86 7.77
C HIS A 168 19.27 -16.21 8.47
N SER A 169 19.59 -17.32 7.83
CA SER A 169 19.71 -18.60 8.52
C SER A 169 20.85 -18.62 9.54
N ARG A 170 21.91 -17.84 9.29
CA ARG A 170 23.08 -17.71 10.16
C ARG A 170 23.06 -16.46 11.02
N PHE A 171 22.51 -15.38 10.49
CA PHE A 171 22.35 -14.07 11.16
C PHE A 171 20.87 -13.67 11.12
N PRO A 172 20.08 -14.06 12.13
CA PRO A 172 18.66 -13.69 12.17
C PRO A 172 18.46 -12.18 12.04
N MET A 173 17.38 -11.80 11.35
CA MET A 173 17.01 -10.38 11.25
C MET A 173 16.53 -9.88 12.61
N ASP A 174 17.09 -8.75 13.04
CA ASP A 174 16.55 -8.01 14.18
C ASP A 174 15.17 -7.44 13.85
N LYS A 175 14.38 -7.23 14.90
CA LYS A 175 13.07 -6.62 14.79
C LYS A 175 13.18 -5.11 14.72
N ILE A 176 12.29 -4.49 13.95
CA ILE A 176 12.07 -3.05 13.97
C ILE A 176 10.91 -2.68 14.91
N ASP A 177 9.98 -3.60 15.12
CA ASP A 177 8.92 -3.44 16.12
C ASP A 177 9.54 -3.32 17.53
N GLY A 178 9.09 -2.31 18.29
CA GLY A 178 9.69 -1.98 19.59
C GLY A 178 10.87 -0.99 19.54
N THR A 179 11.33 -0.52 18.38
CA THR A 179 12.26 0.63 18.31
C THR A 179 11.54 1.96 18.55
N ARG A 180 12.29 3.05 18.78
CA ARG A 180 11.76 4.32 19.33
C ARG A 180 10.46 4.80 18.68
N MET A 181 10.43 4.99 17.37
CA MET A 181 9.24 5.48 16.66
C MET A 181 8.04 4.53 16.85
N TRP A 182 8.30 3.23 16.82
CA TRP A 182 7.24 2.22 16.89
C TRP A 182 6.71 2.02 18.33
N GLN A 183 7.52 2.32 19.37
CA GLN A 183 7.04 2.44 20.75
C GLN A 183 6.08 3.63 20.93
N VAL A 184 6.33 4.75 20.22
CA VAL A 184 5.36 5.86 20.16
C VAL A 184 4.04 5.36 19.56
N GLY A 185 4.11 4.58 18.48
CA GLY A 185 2.94 3.97 17.86
C GLY A 185 2.13 3.05 18.77
N GLU A 186 2.79 2.28 19.64
CA GLU A 186 2.09 1.48 20.65
C GLU A 186 1.28 2.37 21.63
N LYS A 187 1.88 3.47 22.08
CA LYS A 187 1.19 4.44 22.96
C LYS A 187 0.00 5.08 22.25
N VAL A 188 0.17 5.50 21.00
CA VAL A 188 -0.90 6.10 20.20
C VAL A 188 -2.05 5.10 20.01
N ARG A 189 -1.76 3.86 19.62
CA ARG A 189 -2.78 2.82 19.45
C ARG A 189 -3.54 2.52 20.76
N ALA A 190 -2.83 2.48 21.90
CA ALA A 190 -3.44 2.24 23.21
C ALA A 190 -4.37 3.37 23.65
N LYS A 191 -4.11 4.60 23.22
CA LYS A 191 -4.90 5.79 23.55
C LYS A 191 -5.97 6.12 22.50
N ARG A 192 -6.08 5.35 21.42
CA ARG A 192 -6.97 5.66 20.30
C ARG A 192 -8.42 5.75 20.76
N SER A 193 -9.01 6.92 20.64
CA SER A 193 -10.41 7.20 21.04
C SER A 193 -11.33 7.53 19.86
N GLY A 194 -10.79 7.59 18.65
CA GLY A 194 -11.53 7.92 17.44
C GLY A 194 -10.62 7.99 16.22
N GLU A 195 -11.18 8.43 15.11
CA GLU A 195 -10.45 8.60 13.86
C GLU A 195 -9.82 10.00 13.79
N PRO A 196 -8.52 10.11 13.53
CA PRO A 196 -7.89 11.42 13.38
C PRO A 196 -8.38 12.14 12.12
N LYS A 197 -8.33 13.48 12.12
CA LYS A 197 -8.55 14.30 10.92
C LYS A 197 -7.54 13.90 9.84
N LEU A 198 -7.96 13.90 8.59
CA LEU A 198 -7.06 13.70 7.45
C LEU A 198 -5.95 14.76 7.44
N ASN A 199 -4.72 14.31 7.32
CA ASN A 199 -3.56 15.18 7.16
C ASN A 199 -3.27 15.37 5.67
N PRO A 200 -3.32 16.61 5.14
CA PRO A 200 -3.20 16.85 3.70
C PRO A 200 -1.81 16.52 3.14
N MET A 201 -0.74 16.74 3.91
CA MET A 201 0.63 16.39 3.51
C MET A 201 0.78 14.88 3.37
N THR A 202 0.39 14.12 4.38
CA THR A 202 0.45 12.66 4.38
C THR A 202 -0.45 12.06 3.27
N ALA A 203 -1.64 12.61 3.09
CA ALA A 203 -2.57 12.18 2.05
C ALA A 203 -2.03 12.45 0.64
N GLY A 204 -1.44 13.62 0.42
CA GLY A 204 -0.81 13.98 -0.86
C GLY A 204 0.32 13.01 -1.23
N MET A 205 1.26 12.76 -0.32
CA MET A 205 2.37 11.83 -0.55
C MET A 205 1.89 10.38 -0.77
N TYR A 206 0.93 9.90 0.03
CA TYR A 206 0.39 8.56 -0.10
C TYR A 206 -0.35 8.36 -1.43
N CYS A 207 -1.23 9.30 -1.80
CA CYS A 207 -1.96 9.23 -3.06
C CYS A 207 -1.01 9.34 -4.27
N ALA A 208 0.01 10.18 -4.21
CA ALA A 208 1.02 10.30 -5.26
C ALA A 208 1.77 8.99 -5.49
N THR A 209 2.22 8.35 -4.40
CA THR A 209 2.94 7.08 -4.47
C THR A 209 2.05 5.95 -5.00
N MET A 210 0.79 5.91 -4.57
CA MET A 210 -0.19 4.94 -5.07
C MET A 210 -0.47 5.14 -6.56
N MET A 211 -0.67 6.39 -7.01
CA MET A 211 -0.89 6.70 -8.41
C MET A 211 0.33 6.42 -9.28
N ALA A 212 1.54 6.73 -8.80
CA ALA A 212 2.78 6.38 -9.47
C ALA A 212 2.91 4.87 -9.71
N GLN A 213 2.54 4.05 -8.71
CA GLN A 213 2.50 2.58 -8.87
C GLN A 213 1.45 2.13 -9.89
N ILE A 214 0.25 2.71 -9.85
CA ILE A 214 -0.83 2.44 -10.80
C ILE A 214 -0.40 2.74 -12.23
N ASP A 215 0.16 3.94 -12.45
CA ASP A 215 0.61 4.37 -13.77
C ASP A 215 1.70 3.47 -14.33
N LEU A 216 2.68 3.11 -13.51
CA LEU A 216 3.75 2.22 -13.92
C LEU A 216 3.23 0.82 -14.31
N LEU A 217 2.35 0.22 -13.51
CA LEU A 217 1.77 -1.08 -13.86
C LEU A 217 0.96 -1.04 -15.16
N ILE A 218 0.22 0.06 -15.39
CA ILE A 218 -0.49 0.28 -16.66
C ILE A 218 0.49 0.42 -17.83
N GLU A 219 1.58 1.18 -17.66
CA GLU A 219 2.65 1.33 -18.67
C GLU A 219 3.29 -0.02 -19.00
N LYS A 220 3.50 -0.87 -18.00
CA LYS A 220 4.05 -2.22 -18.17
C LYS A 220 3.05 -3.24 -18.74
N GLY A 221 1.80 -2.84 -19.00
CA GLY A 221 0.78 -3.63 -19.68
C GLY A 221 -0.07 -4.52 -18.78
N HIS A 222 -0.05 -4.31 -17.47
CA HIS A 222 -0.95 -5.00 -16.54
C HIS A 222 -2.40 -4.56 -16.75
N CYS A 223 -3.34 -5.49 -16.64
CA CYS A 223 -4.76 -5.17 -16.79
C CYS A 223 -5.30 -4.39 -15.58
N LEU A 224 -6.32 -3.55 -15.82
CA LEU A 224 -6.86 -2.67 -14.77
C LEU A 224 -7.38 -3.41 -13.53
N SER A 225 -7.90 -4.63 -13.68
CA SER A 225 -8.35 -5.44 -12.54
C SER A 225 -7.19 -5.87 -11.65
N GLU A 226 -6.06 -6.25 -12.25
CA GLU A 226 -4.82 -6.58 -11.52
C GLU A 226 -4.22 -5.33 -10.87
N VAL A 227 -4.13 -4.22 -11.63
CA VAL A 227 -3.64 -2.93 -11.10
C VAL A 227 -4.48 -2.45 -9.91
N ALA A 228 -5.81 -2.51 -10.02
CA ALA A 228 -6.70 -2.13 -8.92
C ALA A 228 -6.51 -3.04 -7.69
N ASN A 229 -6.33 -4.35 -7.91
CA ASN A 229 -6.11 -5.30 -6.81
C ASN A 229 -4.77 -5.05 -6.12
N GLU A 230 -3.66 -5.08 -6.87
CA GLU A 230 -2.30 -5.05 -6.34
C GLU A 230 -1.84 -3.66 -5.85
N SER A 231 -2.49 -2.59 -6.29
CA SER A 231 -2.11 -1.24 -5.90
C SER A 231 -3.08 -0.58 -4.92
N VAL A 232 -4.35 -0.97 -4.92
CA VAL A 232 -5.37 -0.26 -4.14
C VAL A 232 -6.09 -1.20 -3.19
N ILE A 233 -6.80 -2.21 -3.71
CA ILE A 233 -7.71 -3.03 -2.89
C ILE A 233 -6.94 -3.80 -1.82
N GLU A 234 -5.83 -4.43 -2.16
CA GLU A 234 -5.01 -5.13 -1.18
C GLU A 234 -4.41 -4.18 -0.15
N ALA A 235 -3.96 -3.00 -0.58
CA ALA A 235 -3.44 -1.99 0.34
C ALA A 235 -4.50 -1.57 1.37
N VAL A 236 -5.67 -1.12 0.91
CA VAL A 236 -6.65 -0.43 1.78
C VAL A 236 -7.68 -1.35 2.42
N ASP A 237 -7.95 -2.53 1.84
CA ASP A 237 -8.93 -3.48 2.37
C ASP A 237 -8.28 -4.65 3.15
N SER A 238 -6.97 -4.87 3.00
CA SER A 238 -6.26 -5.98 3.65
C SER A 238 -5.10 -5.52 4.53
N LEU A 239 -4.08 -4.89 3.95
CA LEU A 239 -2.81 -4.66 4.64
C LEU A 239 -2.88 -3.46 5.59
N ASN A 240 -3.36 -2.31 5.13
CA ASN A 240 -3.43 -1.11 5.97
C ASN A 240 -4.36 -1.27 7.18
N PRO A 241 -5.56 -1.89 7.07
CA PRO A 241 -6.37 -2.20 8.26
C PRO A 241 -5.65 -3.11 9.26
N TYR A 242 -4.87 -4.07 8.77
CA TYR A 242 -4.08 -4.92 9.65
C TYR A 242 -2.91 -4.15 10.30
N MET A 243 -2.21 -3.31 9.53
CA MET A 243 -1.17 -2.41 10.05
C MET A 243 -1.73 -1.37 11.01
N HIS A 244 -2.95 -0.90 10.80
CA HIS A 244 -3.64 -0.02 11.73
C HIS A 244 -3.86 -0.70 13.09
N HIS A 245 -4.22 -1.98 13.08
CA HIS A 245 -4.42 -2.75 14.31
C HIS A 245 -3.11 -3.14 15.00
N LYS A 246 -2.15 -3.72 14.27
CA LYS A 246 -0.92 -4.29 14.85
C LYS A 246 0.29 -3.36 14.76
N GLY A 247 0.32 -2.45 13.81
CA GLY A 247 1.45 -1.58 13.51
C GLY A 247 2.14 -1.96 12.20
N VAL A 248 2.71 -0.96 11.52
CA VAL A 248 3.51 -1.16 10.30
C VAL A 248 4.75 -1.98 10.61
N ALA A 249 5.47 -1.67 11.68
CA ALA A 249 6.65 -2.41 12.11
C ALA A 249 6.36 -3.88 12.39
N PHE A 250 5.22 -4.18 13.03
CA PHE A 250 4.79 -5.56 13.22
C PHE A 250 4.61 -6.29 11.89
N MET A 251 4.00 -5.65 10.89
CA MET A 251 3.85 -6.22 9.55
C MET A 251 5.22 -6.50 8.91
N VAL A 252 6.13 -5.52 8.94
CA VAL A 252 7.49 -5.66 8.41
C VAL A 252 8.26 -6.81 9.07
N ASP A 253 8.01 -7.09 10.35
CA ASP A 253 8.68 -8.18 11.06
C ASP A 253 8.01 -9.55 10.88
N ASN A 254 6.71 -9.62 10.56
CA ASN A 254 5.94 -10.84 10.62
C ASN A 254 5.22 -11.24 9.32
N CYS A 255 5.34 -10.48 8.24
CA CYS A 255 4.78 -10.83 6.93
C CYS A 255 5.55 -11.99 6.27
N SER A 256 5.28 -12.29 5.01
CA SER A 256 6.03 -13.28 4.24
C SER A 256 7.53 -12.94 4.19
N THR A 257 8.38 -13.93 3.94
CA THR A 257 9.82 -13.68 3.84
C THR A 257 10.14 -12.68 2.73
N THR A 258 9.44 -12.75 1.60
CA THR A 258 9.64 -11.83 0.49
C THR A 258 9.27 -10.40 0.86
N ALA A 259 8.10 -10.20 1.45
CA ALA A 259 7.63 -8.88 1.88
C ALA A 259 8.53 -8.25 2.95
N ARG A 260 8.93 -9.04 3.95
CA ARG A 260 9.84 -8.58 5.03
C ARG A 260 11.19 -8.11 4.49
N LEU A 261 11.80 -8.90 3.61
CA LEU A 261 13.09 -8.58 3.00
C LEU A 261 12.96 -7.43 1.99
N GLY A 262 11.89 -7.42 1.20
CA GLY A 262 11.60 -6.35 0.28
C GLY A 262 11.40 -5.00 0.97
N SER A 263 10.61 -4.96 2.03
CA SER A 263 10.41 -3.72 2.81
C SER A 263 11.73 -3.20 3.39
N ARG A 264 12.55 -4.07 4.00
CA ARG A 264 13.86 -3.67 4.55
C ARG A 264 14.85 -3.17 3.49
N LYS A 265 14.76 -3.69 2.27
CA LYS A 265 15.61 -3.24 1.15
C LYS A 265 15.15 -1.90 0.60
N TRP A 266 13.85 -1.72 0.41
CA TRP A 266 13.31 -0.61 -0.37
C TRP A 266 12.73 0.54 0.45
N ALA A 267 12.24 0.31 1.66
CA ALA A 267 11.75 1.39 2.52
C ALA A 267 12.81 2.49 2.76
N PRO A 268 14.09 2.17 3.03
CA PRO A 268 15.13 3.19 3.15
C PRO A 268 15.34 4.01 1.88
N ARG A 269 15.06 3.45 0.69
CA ARG A 269 15.15 4.18 -0.58
C ARG A 269 14.01 5.18 -0.74
N PHE A 270 12.79 4.77 -0.44
CA PHE A 270 11.64 5.69 -0.41
C PHE A 270 11.85 6.79 0.61
N ASP A 271 12.26 6.43 1.82
CA ASP A 271 12.58 7.39 2.87
C ASP A 271 13.61 8.43 2.39
N TYR A 272 14.73 7.97 1.86
CA TYR A 272 15.80 8.84 1.38
C TYR A 272 15.34 9.77 0.25
N ASN A 273 14.74 9.22 -0.81
CA ASN A 273 14.34 10.02 -1.96
C ASN A 273 13.23 11.03 -1.62
N LEU A 274 12.24 10.61 -0.84
CA LEU A 274 11.16 11.51 -0.42
C LEU A 274 11.67 12.60 0.52
N SER A 275 12.59 12.28 1.43
CA SER A 275 13.20 13.27 2.32
C SER A 275 14.08 14.26 1.58
N GLN A 276 14.91 13.78 0.64
CA GLN A 276 15.90 14.61 -0.06
C GLN A 276 15.32 15.41 -1.23
N GLN A 277 14.16 15.05 -1.74
CA GLN A 277 13.52 15.71 -2.86
C GLN A 277 12.17 16.30 -2.43
N ALA A 278 11.12 15.49 -2.29
CA ALA A 278 9.77 15.97 -2.07
C ALA A 278 9.61 16.87 -0.82
N LEU A 279 10.22 16.50 0.30
CA LEU A 279 10.10 17.27 1.54
C LEU A 279 10.98 18.52 1.54
N VAL A 280 12.13 18.51 0.87
CA VAL A 280 12.97 19.70 0.68
C VAL A 280 12.23 20.70 -0.20
N ASP A 281 11.79 20.29 -1.39
CA ASP A 281 11.07 21.13 -2.33
C ASP A 281 9.78 21.70 -1.73
N PHE A 282 9.07 20.89 -0.93
CA PHE A 282 7.90 21.35 -0.18
C PHE A 282 8.26 22.45 0.83
N THR A 283 9.36 22.31 1.55
CA THR A 283 9.84 23.31 2.54
C THR A 283 10.31 24.59 1.87
N GLU A 284 10.95 24.49 0.69
CA GLU A 284 11.42 25.61 -0.12
C GLU A 284 10.28 26.36 -0.83
N GLY A 285 9.07 25.84 -0.79
CA GLY A 285 7.87 26.53 -1.29
C GLY A 285 7.56 26.25 -2.75
N GLU A 286 8.11 25.17 -3.34
CA GLU A 286 7.78 24.76 -4.70
C GLU A 286 6.28 24.51 -4.88
N THR A 287 5.78 24.84 -6.06
CA THR A 287 4.34 24.83 -6.37
C THR A 287 3.85 23.48 -6.85
N ALA A 288 2.53 23.29 -6.85
CA ALA A 288 1.90 22.12 -7.44
C ALA A 288 2.03 22.15 -8.99
N ASP A 289 2.09 20.97 -9.58
CA ASP A 289 1.98 20.77 -11.03
C ASP A 289 0.51 20.59 -11.41
N ASP A 290 -0.09 21.63 -12.00
CA ASP A 290 -1.50 21.63 -12.41
C ASP A 290 -1.83 20.50 -13.40
N LYS A 291 -0.89 20.17 -14.29
CA LYS A 291 -1.09 19.07 -15.25
C LYS A 291 -1.20 17.75 -14.52
N LEU A 292 -0.29 17.46 -13.61
CA LEU A 292 -0.27 16.23 -12.83
C LEU A 292 -1.53 16.08 -11.96
N ILE A 293 -1.99 17.18 -11.37
CA ILE A 293 -3.24 17.20 -10.60
C ILE A 293 -4.46 16.96 -11.52
N ASN A 294 -4.49 17.51 -12.71
CA ASN A 294 -5.58 17.27 -13.66
C ASN A 294 -5.55 15.82 -14.20
N ASP A 295 -4.38 15.27 -14.47
CA ASP A 295 -4.21 13.86 -14.87
C ASP A 295 -4.69 12.92 -13.75
N PHE A 296 -4.37 13.21 -12.50
CA PHE A 296 -4.90 12.50 -11.33
C PHE A 296 -6.44 12.50 -11.28
N LYS A 297 -7.06 13.68 -11.41
CA LYS A 297 -8.52 13.82 -11.35
C LYS A 297 -9.24 13.06 -12.46
N ALA A 298 -8.65 13.00 -13.66
CA ALA A 298 -9.23 12.37 -14.84
C ALA A 298 -8.83 10.91 -15.03
N HIS A 299 -8.07 10.33 -14.11
CA HIS A 299 -7.45 9.04 -14.31
C HIS A 299 -8.49 7.89 -14.38
N LYS A 300 -8.30 6.99 -15.35
CA LYS A 300 -9.23 5.86 -15.62
C LYS A 300 -9.39 4.87 -14.45
N ILE A 301 -8.42 4.83 -13.52
CA ILE A 301 -8.50 3.95 -12.35
C ILE A 301 -9.71 4.25 -11.46
N HIS A 302 -10.15 5.50 -11.40
CA HIS A 302 -11.32 5.86 -10.60
C HIS A 302 -12.59 5.13 -11.06
N GLY A 303 -12.79 4.99 -12.38
CA GLY A 303 -13.90 4.22 -12.94
C GLY A 303 -13.77 2.71 -12.66
N ALA A 304 -12.55 2.16 -12.72
CA ALA A 304 -12.30 0.76 -12.38
C ALA A 304 -12.60 0.48 -10.91
N LEU A 305 -12.14 1.34 -10.00
CA LEU A 305 -12.41 1.22 -8.56
C LEU A 305 -13.91 1.36 -8.24
N ALA A 306 -14.61 2.28 -8.90
CA ALA A 306 -16.05 2.40 -8.76
C ALA A 306 -16.79 1.12 -9.19
N THR A 307 -16.33 0.48 -10.26
CA THR A 307 -16.86 -0.83 -10.69
C THR A 307 -16.55 -1.91 -9.66
N CYS A 308 -15.32 -2.01 -9.15
CA CYS A 308 -14.95 -2.96 -8.11
C CYS A 308 -15.77 -2.78 -6.83
N ALA A 309 -16.09 -1.53 -6.47
CA ALA A 309 -16.91 -1.23 -5.30
C ALA A 309 -18.32 -1.85 -5.38
N THR A 310 -18.89 -1.99 -6.58
CA THR A 310 -20.20 -2.67 -6.77
C THR A 310 -20.15 -4.17 -6.49
N MET A 311 -18.96 -4.75 -6.50
CA MET A 311 -18.72 -6.19 -6.27
C MET A 311 -18.21 -6.48 -4.86
N ARG A 312 -18.22 -5.50 -3.96
CA ARG A 312 -17.82 -5.70 -2.57
C ARG A 312 -18.68 -6.76 -1.89
N PRO A 313 -18.09 -7.63 -1.05
CA PRO A 313 -18.86 -8.58 -0.27
C PRO A 313 -19.80 -7.86 0.69
N ALA A 314 -20.98 -8.47 0.94
CA ALA A 314 -21.96 -7.94 1.88
C ALA A 314 -21.44 -7.90 3.33
N VAL A 315 -20.41 -8.68 3.64
CA VAL A 315 -19.76 -8.74 4.96
C VAL A 315 -18.39 -8.07 4.87
N ASP A 316 -18.22 -6.96 5.58
CA ASP A 316 -16.93 -6.31 5.74
C ASP A 316 -15.98 -7.20 6.56
N ILE A 317 -14.92 -7.70 5.92
CA ILE A 317 -13.88 -8.52 6.56
C ILE A 317 -12.70 -7.70 7.07
N SER A 318 -12.72 -6.39 6.84
CA SER A 318 -11.68 -5.52 7.39
C SER A 318 -11.64 -5.63 8.91
N PHE A 319 -10.45 -5.40 9.45
CA PHE A 319 -10.27 -5.53 10.89
C PHE A 319 -11.03 -4.42 11.62
N LYS A 320 -12.03 -4.81 12.38
CA LYS A 320 -12.64 -3.94 13.39
C LYS A 320 -11.99 -4.35 14.72
N GLY A 321 -11.12 -3.49 15.25
CA GLY A 321 -10.32 -3.69 16.44
C GLY A 321 -11.08 -4.22 17.62
#